data_397ac4dc0f71d309e1569cb257fac26e
#
_entry.id   397ac4dc0f71d309e1569cb257fac26e
#
_cell.length_a   1.000
_cell.length_b   1.000
_cell.length_c   1.000
_cell.angle_alpha   90.00
_cell.angle_beta   90.00
_cell.angle_gamma   90.00
#
_symmetry.space_group_name_H-M   'P 1'
#
loop_
_entity.id
_entity.type
_entity.pdbx_description
1 polymer ?
#
loop_
_entity_poly.entity_id
_entity_poly.type
_entity_poly.pdbx_seq_one_letter_code
_entity_poly.pdbx_strand_id
1 'polypeptide(L)'
;LQTHIIFDGLYAASIGYFDKLLSSNGIKYDSIHMYYDSNFGGGMPEPKPQYMSEMIDYIKSHKNYAGFANDGDSDRFGVINENGEYVTPNEIIALLLMHLQKNKKYSGCLVKTVGASLMLDIVAQKLGVEVIETPVGFKHVGEAMRKYNPIIGGEESGGLSIQGHIPEKDGILANLLVLEAMAYENKTLVQMQRDLEKFVGCRFYNTRVDKRLQDATEVDSVIERFKAMDVINGKAVVRKDFKDGVKLYLEDTMTWILVRLSGTEPLLRIYIESDSTDKLEQIKNFVSV
;
A
#
# COMPACT_ATOMS: atom_id res chain seq x y z
N LEU A 1 21.43 -11.19 -1.40
CA LEU A 1 20.07 -11.59 -1.03
C LEU A 1 20.05 -13.03 -0.55
N GLN A 2 19.27 -13.32 0.48
CA GLN A 2 19.02 -14.68 0.97
C GLN A 2 17.89 -15.38 0.20
N THR A 3 17.16 -14.66 -0.63
CA THR A 3 15.92 -15.04 -1.29
C THR A 3 16.13 -15.05 -2.80
N HIS A 4 15.58 -16.03 -3.49
CA HIS A 4 15.45 -16.02 -4.94
C HIS A 4 14.33 -15.06 -5.38
N ILE A 5 14.44 -14.52 -6.56
CA ILE A 5 13.49 -13.52 -7.07
C ILE A 5 12.68 -14.14 -8.21
N ILE A 6 11.36 -13.94 -8.18
CA ILE A 6 10.51 -14.12 -9.37
C ILE A 6 9.90 -12.77 -9.74
N PHE A 7 9.99 -12.40 -11.01
CA PHE A 7 9.44 -11.20 -11.57
C PHE A 7 8.26 -11.54 -12.48
N ASP A 8 7.11 -10.95 -12.21
CA ASP A 8 5.94 -11.01 -13.07
C ASP A 8 5.84 -9.70 -13.88
N GLY A 9 6.05 -9.80 -15.19
CA GLY A 9 5.97 -8.65 -16.10
C GLY A 9 4.55 -8.13 -16.30
N LEU A 10 3.52 -8.86 -15.86
CA LEU A 10 2.09 -8.54 -16.03
C LEU A 10 1.76 -8.03 -17.44
N TYR A 11 2.47 -8.56 -18.44
CA TYR A 11 2.29 -8.27 -19.88
C TYR A 11 2.52 -6.80 -20.28
N ALA A 12 3.22 -5.99 -19.46
CA ALA A 12 3.16 -4.54 -19.53
C ALA A 12 4.53 -3.82 -19.49
N ALA A 13 4.52 -2.52 -19.14
CA ALA A 13 5.61 -1.58 -19.37
C ALA A 13 6.91 -1.86 -18.59
N SER A 14 6.87 -2.58 -17.48
CA SER A 14 8.06 -2.91 -16.69
C SER A 14 9.01 -3.90 -17.38
N ILE A 15 8.51 -4.63 -18.40
CA ILE A 15 9.30 -5.57 -19.20
C ILE A 15 10.40 -4.82 -19.96
N GLY A 16 11.64 -5.30 -19.85
CA GLY A 16 12.80 -4.67 -20.45
C GLY A 16 13.42 -3.53 -19.62
N TYR A 17 12.84 -3.21 -18.45
CA TYR A 17 13.36 -2.24 -17.49
C TYR A 17 13.75 -2.92 -16.17
N PHE A 18 12.80 -3.44 -15.41
CA PHE A 18 13.09 -4.05 -14.12
C PHE A 18 13.99 -5.29 -14.24
N ASP A 19 13.70 -6.17 -15.18
CA ASP A 19 14.52 -7.35 -15.51
C ASP A 19 15.96 -7.00 -15.90
N LYS A 20 16.15 -5.93 -16.70
CA LYS A 20 17.49 -5.44 -17.04
C LYS A 20 18.23 -4.87 -15.82
N LEU A 21 17.51 -4.15 -14.94
CA LEU A 21 18.10 -3.63 -13.71
C LEU A 21 18.52 -4.76 -12.78
N LEU A 22 17.71 -5.82 -12.64
CA LEU A 22 18.10 -7.03 -11.90
C LEU A 22 19.38 -7.64 -12.48
N SER A 23 19.39 -7.89 -13.78
CA SER A 23 20.54 -8.50 -14.48
C SER A 23 21.81 -7.65 -14.37
N SER A 24 21.71 -6.33 -14.55
CA SER A 24 22.83 -5.38 -14.47
C SER A 24 23.47 -5.34 -13.08
N ASN A 25 22.70 -5.65 -12.05
CA ASN A 25 23.17 -5.74 -10.67
C ASN A 25 23.52 -7.17 -10.24
N GLY A 26 23.61 -8.13 -11.19
CA GLY A 26 23.98 -9.50 -10.91
C GLY A 26 22.94 -10.28 -10.10
N ILE A 27 21.71 -9.81 -10.02
CA ILE A 27 20.60 -10.46 -9.34
C ILE A 27 20.02 -11.51 -10.30
N LYS A 28 20.08 -12.77 -9.91
CA LYS A 28 19.41 -13.87 -10.64
C LYS A 28 17.92 -13.84 -10.30
N TYR A 29 17.09 -14.06 -11.31
CA TYR A 29 15.64 -14.08 -11.17
C TYR A 29 15.01 -15.09 -12.14
N ASP A 30 13.88 -15.61 -11.76
CA ASP A 30 12.93 -16.26 -12.67
C ASP A 30 11.88 -15.25 -13.10
N SER A 31 11.19 -15.48 -14.19
CA SER A 31 10.19 -14.52 -14.67
C SER A 31 9.03 -15.21 -15.39
N ILE A 32 7.86 -14.58 -15.30
CA ILE A 32 6.63 -14.97 -15.97
C ILE A 32 6.00 -13.76 -16.66
N HIS A 33 5.13 -14.00 -17.63
CA HIS A 33 4.37 -12.98 -18.38
C HIS A 33 5.27 -11.89 -19.02
N MET A 34 6.43 -12.30 -19.57
CA MET A 34 7.46 -11.42 -20.14
C MET A 34 7.20 -11.10 -21.62
N TYR A 35 5.97 -10.88 -22.00
CA TYR A 35 5.57 -10.43 -23.34
C TYR A 35 4.42 -9.44 -23.25
N TYR A 36 4.32 -8.56 -24.26
CA TYR A 36 3.25 -7.57 -24.29
C TYR A 36 1.92 -8.18 -24.74
N ASP A 37 0.87 -7.98 -23.97
CA ASP A 37 -0.51 -8.37 -24.31
C ASP A 37 -1.46 -7.23 -23.94
N SER A 38 -2.18 -6.70 -24.94
CA SER A 38 -3.16 -5.61 -24.74
C SER A 38 -4.36 -6.03 -23.88
N ASN A 39 -4.60 -7.31 -23.72
CA ASN A 39 -5.63 -7.87 -22.84
C ASN A 39 -5.10 -8.27 -21.46
N PHE A 40 -3.81 -8.08 -21.18
CA PHE A 40 -3.15 -8.41 -19.91
C PHE A 40 -3.46 -9.82 -19.41
N GLY A 41 -3.39 -10.82 -20.32
CA GLY A 41 -3.75 -12.20 -20.01
C GLY A 41 -5.22 -12.43 -19.65
N GLY A 42 -6.10 -11.49 -19.99
CA GLY A 42 -7.54 -11.51 -19.65
C GLY A 42 -7.86 -10.96 -18.26
N GLY A 43 -6.88 -10.40 -17.57
CA GLY A 43 -7.01 -9.76 -16.25
C GLY A 43 -6.96 -8.23 -16.30
N MET A 44 -6.81 -7.62 -15.13
CA MET A 44 -6.50 -6.20 -15.01
C MET A 44 -4.99 -6.03 -14.83
N PRO A 45 -4.37 -4.99 -15.40
CA PRO A 45 -2.95 -4.73 -15.23
C PRO A 45 -2.66 -4.08 -13.85
N GLU A 46 -3.05 -4.77 -12.80
CA GLU A 46 -2.87 -4.34 -11.42
C GLU A 46 -2.10 -5.39 -10.63
N PRO A 47 -1.06 -5.03 -9.86
CA PRO A 47 -0.25 -5.98 -9.09
C PRO A 47 -0.95 -6.35 -7.78
N LYS A 48 -2.14 -6.95 -7.89
CA LYS A 48 -2.96 -7.45 -6.78
C LYS A 48 -2.96 -8.97 -6.74
N PRO A 49 -3.16 -9.60 -5.57
CA PRO A 49 -3.10 -11.05 -5.41
C PRO A 49 -3.90 -11.85 -6.45
N GLN A 50 -5.11 -11.38 -6.81
CA GLN A 50 -5.96 -12.08 -7.78
C GLN A 50 -5.39 -12.11 -9.20
N TYR A 51 -4.52 -11.16 -9.56
CA TYR A 51 -3.87 -11.08 -10.88
C TYR A 51 -2.44 -11.60 -10.86
N MET A 52 -1.91 -11.93 -9.67
CA MET A 52 -0.58 -12.51 -9.47
C MET A 52 -0.66 -13.97 -8.98
N SER A 53 -1.79 -14.66 -9.21
CA SER A 53 -2.01 -16.01 -8.69
C SER A 53 -0.96 -17.01 -9.19
N GLU A 54 -0.54 -16.94 -10.45
CA GLU A 54 0.49 -17.81 -11.00
C GLU A 54 1.85 -17.60 -10.30
N MET A 55 2.24 -16.35 -10.05
CA MET A 55 3.44 -16.04 -9.27
C MET A 55 3.35 -16.54 -7.83
N ILE A 56 2.18 -16.40 -7.18
CA ILE A 56 1.93 -16.91 -5.83
C ILE A 56 2.06 -18.43 -5.78
N ASP A 57 1.48 -19.14 -6.75
CA ASP A 57 1.55 -20.59 -6.85
C ASP A 57 2.99 -21.06 -7.15
N TYR A 58 3.72 -20.32 -7.97
CA TYR A 58 5.13 -20.55 -8.20
C TYR A 58 5.93 -20.46 -6.90
N ILE A 59 5.76 -19.38 -6.11
CA ILE A 59 6.44 -19.18 -4.83
C ILE A 59 6.11 -20.30 -3.83
N LYS A 60 4.84 -20.72 -3.75
CA LYS A 60 4.42 -21.81 -2.86
C LYS A 60 5.00 -23.16 -3.24
N SER A 61 5.23 -23.39 -4.54
CA SER A 61 5.83 -24.65 -5.04
C SER A 61 7.36 -24.66 -5.01
N HIS A 62 7.99 -23.50 -4.92
CA HIS A 62 9.44 -23.32 -4.88
C HIS A 62 9.85 -22.65 -3.58
N LYS A 63 10.81 -23.20 -2.86
CA LYS A 63 11.23 -22.66 -1.57
C LYS A 63 12.06 -21.38 -1.73
N ASN A 64 11.81 -20.43 -0.84
CA ASN A 64 12.62 -19.22 -0.64
C ASN A 64 12.62 -18.28 -1.86
N TYR A 65 11.46 -18.07 -2.46
CA TYR A 65 11.24 -17.06 -3.49
C TYR A 65 10.43 -15.88 -2.94
N ALA A 66 10.80 -14.66 -3.36
CA ALA A 66 9.97 -13.46 -3.22
C ALA A 66 9.57 -12.97 -4.61
N GLY A 67 8.34 -12.50 -4.75
CA GLY A 67 7.76 -12.07 -6.01
C GLY A 67 7.65 -10.55 -6.12
N PHE A 68 7.90 -10.04 -7.33
CA PHE A 68 7.80 -8.62 -7.67
C PHE A 68 7.02 -8.44 -8.95
N ALA A 69 6.15 -7.44 -8.99
CA ALA A 69 5.38 -7.05 -10.16
C ALA A 69 5.16 -5.54 -10.19
N ASN A 70 4.78 -5.02 -11.35
CA ASN A 70 4.34 -3.64 -11.53
C ASN A 70 3.01 -3.63 -12.27
N ASP A 71 2.26 -2.52 -12.18
CA ASP A 71 1.03 -2.35 -12.97
C ASP A 71 1.31 -1.99 -14.44
N GLY A 72 0.25 -1.73 -15.19
CA GLY A 72 0.32 -1.58 -16.64
C GLY A 72 1.25 -0.48 -17.15
N ASP A 73 1.35 0.64 -16.45
CA ASP A 73 2.26 1.76 -16.74
C ASP A 73 3.46 1.82 -15.77
N SER A 74 3.59 0.82 -14.89
CA SER A 74 4.71 0.61 -13.97
C SER A 74 4.87 1.66 -12.87
N ASP A 75 3.82 2.42 -12.59
CA ASP A 75 3.83 3.44 -11.54
C ASP A 75 3.49 2.88 -10.16
N ARG A 76 2.86 1.68 -10.08
CA ARG A 76 2.58 0.94 -8.84
C ARG A 76 3.38 -0.36 -8.79
N PHE A 77 3.54 -0.87 -7.58
CA PHE A 77 4.28 -2.09 -7.29
C PHE A 77 3.40 -3.13 -6.59
N GLY A 78 3.76 -4.39 -6.74
CA GLY A 78 3.22 -5.52 -6.00
C GLY A 78 4.35 -6.44 -5.54
N VAL A 79 4.28 -6.84 -4.27
CA VAL A 79 5.31 -7.68 -3.63
C VAL A 79 4.65 -8.87 -2.96
N ILE A 80 5.19 -10.06 -3.19
CA ILE A 80 4.78 -11.32 -2.56
C ILE A 80 5.96 -11.85 -1.74
N ASN A 81 5.73 -12.16 -0.48
CA ASN A 81 6.77 -12.71 0.39
C ASN A 81 7.04 -14.20 0.13
N GLU A 82 8.01 -14.76 0.82
CA GLU A 82 8.48 -16.14 0.66
C GLU A 82 7.45 -17.20 1.07
N ASN A 83 6.35 -16.82 1.72
CA ASN A 83 5.21 -17.69 2.02
C ASN A 83 4.12 -17.65 0.92
N GLY A 84 4.28 -16.82 -0.12
CA GLY A 84 3.24 -16.55 -1.11
C GLY A 84 2.15 -15.60 -0.60
N GLU A 85 2.45 -14.76 0.38
CA GLU A 85 1.54 -13.78 0.95
C GLU A 85 1.84 -12.38 0.38
N TYR A 86 0.80 -11.61 0.12
CA TYR A 86 0.92 -10.24 -0.36
C TYR A 86 1.43 -9.33 0.74
N VAL A 87 2.51 -8.62 0.46
CA VAL A 87 3.03 -7.55 1.32
C VAL A 87 2.33 -6.25 0.92
N THR A 88 1.52 -5.72 1.82
CA THR A 88 0.70 -4.54 1.50
C THR A 88 1.55 -3.30 1.22
N PRO A 89 1.07 -2.35 0.39
CA PRO A 89 1.79 -1.09 0.17
C PRO A 89 2.09 -0.32 1.46
N ASN A 90 1.20 -0.36 2.44
CA ASN A 90 1.44 0.25 3.73
C ASN A 90 2.64 -0.38 4.47
N GLU A 91 2.76 -1.73 4.44
CA GLU A 91 3.92 -2.44 5.02
C GLU A 91 5.20 -2.08 4.28
N ILE A 92 5.16 -2.02 2.94
CA ILE A 92 6.33 -1.62 2.13
C ILE A 92 6.75 -0.18 2.45
N ILE A 93 5.83 0.77 2.51
CA ILE A 93 6.15 2.16 2.87
C ILE A 93 6.77 2.23 4.28
N ALA A 94 6.24 1.48 5.24
CA ALA A 94 6.79 1.41 6.60
C ALA A 94 8.22 0.84 6.62
N LEU A 95 8.44 -0.28 5.95
CA LEU A 95 9.76 -0.92 5.84
C LEU A 95 10.78 -0.02 5.15
N LEU A 96 10.36 0.67 4.06
CA LEU A 96 11.22 1.59 3.34
C LEU A 96 11.51 2.86 4.13
N LEU A 97 10.54 3.42 4.89
CA LEU A 97 10.78 4.54 5.80
C LEU A 97 11.87 4.19 6.82
N MET A 98 11.77 3.00 7.44
CA MET A 98 12.78 2.50 8.38
C MET A 98 14.15 2.33 7.71
N HIS A 99 14.18 1.73 6.52
CA HIS A 99 15.40 1.52 5.75
C HIS A 99 16.07 2.83 5.35
N LEU A 100 15.32 3.75 4.73
CA LEU A 100 15.83 5.03 4.24
C LEU A 100 16.39 5.89 5.38
N GLN A 101 15.68 5.94 6.52
CA GLN A 101 16.17 6.67 7.68
C GLN A 101 17.39 6.00 8.31
N LYS A 102 17.32 4.69 8.60
CA LYS A 102 18.35 3.96 9.34
C LYS A 102 19.60 3.74 8.49
N ASN A 103 19.45 3.22 7.28
CA ASN A 103 20.55 2.74 6.45
C ASN A 103 21.05 3.81 5.47
N LYS A 104 20.16 4.61 4.89
CA LYS A 104 20.51 5.66 3.91
C LYS A 104 20.70 7.03 4.58
N LYS A 105 20.36 7.19 5.88
CA LYS A 105 20.46 8.44 6.64
C LYS A 105 19.62 9.59 6.08
N TYR A 106 18.53 9.26 5.41
CA TYR A 106 17.57 10.29 4.96
C TYR A 106 16.90 10.93 6.17
N SER A 107 16.57 12.20 6.05
CA SER A 107 15.90 12.98 7.09
C SER A 107 14.77 13.81 6.50
N GLY A 108 13.72 14.02 7.28
CA GLY A 108 12.52 14.74 6.85
C GLY A 108 11.26 14.11 7.42
N CYS A 109 10.14 14.31 6.75
CA CYS A 109 8.84 13.78 7.14
C CYS A 109 8.46 12.54 6.30
N LEU A 110 7.38 11.88 6.70
CA LEU A 110 6.61 10.94 5.91
C LEU A 110 5.41 11.66 5.31
N VAL A 111 5.16 11.51 4.01
CA VAL A 111 3.91 11.94 3.37
C VAL A 111 3.04 10.72 3.09
N LYS A 112 1.78 10.74 3.54
CA LYS A 112 0.81 9.68 3.29
C LYS A 112 -0.57 10.23 2.98
N THR A 113 -1.42 9.43 2.35
CA THR A 113 -2.83 9.79 2.15
C THR A 113 -3.68 9.49 3.38
N VAL A 114 -4.86 10.11 3.48
CA VAL A 114 -5.84 9.82 4.56
C VAL A 114 -6.32 8.36 4.54
N GLY A 115 -6.22 7.66 3.39
CA GLY A 115 -6.56 6.25 3.25
C GLY A 115 -5.46 5.28 3.71
N ALA A 116 -4.27 5.80 3.98
CA ALA A 116 -3.15 4.97 4.42
C ALA A 116 -3.27 4.55 5.89
N SER A 117 -2.59 3.45 6.24
CA SER A 117 -2.66 2.79 7.54
C SER A 117 -2.18 3.66 8.71
N LEU A 118 -2.79 3.47 9.90
CA LEU A 118 -2.28 3.95 11.19
C LEU A 118 -0.91 3.35 11.55
N MET A 119 -0.59 2.19 11.02
CA MET A 119 0.74 1.59 11.17
C MET A 119 1.85 2.59 10.81
N LEU A 120 1.65 3.37 9.75
CA LEU A 120 2.60 4.38 9.29
C LEU A 120 2.79 5.51 10.31
N ASP A 121 1.72 5.94 11.00
CA ASP A 121 1.80 6.94 12.07
C ASP A 121 2.59 6.39 13.26
N ILE A 122 2.35 5.14 13.66
CA ILE A 122 3.05 4.48 14.76
C ILE A 122 4.55 4.34 14.44
N VAL A 123 4.87 3.90 13.22
CA VAL A 123 6.27 3.76 12.78
C VAL A 123 6.95 5.12 12.77
N ALA A 124 6.33 6.14 12.16
CA ALA A 124 6.88 7.49 12.10
C ALA A 124 7.10 8.07 13.51
N GLN A 125 6.12 7.93 14.41
CA GLN A 125 6.23 8.38 15.80
C GLN A 125 7.42 7.74 16.53
N LYS A 126 7.58 6.41 16.40
CA LYS A 126 8.70 5.68 17.03
C LYS A 126 10.07 6.04 16.45
N LEU A 127 10.10 6.50 15.21
CA LEU A 127 11.30 6.98 14.53
C LEU A 127 11.57 8.49 14.74
N GLY A 128 10.67 9.21 15.39
CA GLY A 128 10.76 10.67 15.53
C GLY A 128 10.56 11.41 14.21
N VAL A 129 9.78 10.84 13.28
CA VAL A 129 9.48 11.39 11.95
C VAL A 129 8.11 12.05 11.97
N GLU A 130 8.02 13.28 11.49
CA GLU A 130 6.74 13.98 11.31
C GLU A 130 5.92 13.34 10.19
N VAL A 131 4.59 13.30 10.34
CA VAL A 131 3.66 12.79 9.32
C VAL A 131 2.89 13.94 8.71
N ILE A 132 2.95 14.06 7.39
CA ILE A 132 2.12 14.98 6.60
C ILE A 132 1.05 14.15 5.89
N GLU A 133 -0.20 14.34 6.30
CA GLU A 133 -1.33 13.62 5.71
C GLU A 133 -2.04 14.46 4.64
N THR A 134 -2.24 13.89 3.45
CA THR A 134 -2.88 14.51 2.28
C THR A 134 -4.22 13.85 1.93
N PRO A 135 -5.08 14.49 1.14
CA PRO A 135 -6.16 13.80 0.45
C PRO A 135 -5.64 12.62 -0.39
N VAL A 136 -6.52 11.68 -0.75
CA VAL A 136 -6.18 10.56 -1.65
C VAL A 136 -5.90 11.09 -3.06
N GLY A 137 -4.85 10.56 -3.67
CA GLY A 137 -4.40 10.89 -5.03
C GLY A 137 -2.96 11.41 -5.04
N PHE A 138 -2.11 10.76 -5.83
CA PHE A 138 -0.68 11.02 -5.82
C PHE A 138 -0.31 12.47 -6.17
N LYS A 139 -1.16 13.19 -6.91
CA LYS A 139 -0.99 14.63 -7.15
C LYS A 139 -0.79 15.42 -5.84
N HIS A 140 -1.52 15.07 -4.78
CA HIS A 140 -1.40 15.71 -3.46
C HIS A 140 -0.13 15.26 -2.72
N VAL A 141 0.24 13.98 -2.85
CA VAL A 141 1.51 13.46 -2.36
C VAL A 141 2.67 14.17 -3.07
N GLY A 142 2.63 14.28 -4.41
CA GLY A 142 3.65 14.94 -5.21
C GLY A 142 3.79 16.45 -4.89
N GLU A 143 2.68 17.15 -4.63
CA GLU A 143 2.71 18.53 -4.13
C GLU A 143 3.39 18.63 -2.76
N ALA A 144 3.05 17.75 -1.84
CA ALA A 144 3.65 17.69 -0.51
C ALA A 144 5.15 17.32 -0.59
N MET A 145 5.53 16.41 -1.50
CA MET A 145 6.93 16.05 -1.73
C MET A 145 7.77 17.26 -2.17
N ARG A 146 7.25 18.07 -3.09
CA ARG A 146 7.93 19.33 -3.52
C ARG A 146 8.07 20.34 -2.39
N LYS A 147 7.06 20.39 -1.50
CA LYS A 147 7.00 21.39 -0.43
C LYS A 147 7.85 21.00 0.79
N TYR A 148 7.82 19.73 1.17
CA TYR A 148 8.38 19.26 2.45
C TYR A 148 9.63 18.41 2.30
N ASN A 149 9.98 17.99 1.08
CA ASN A 149 11.12 17.11 0.80
C ASN A 149 11.17 15.88 1.74
N PRO A 150 10.10 15.05 1.78
CA PRO A 150 9.98 13.95 2.73
C PRO A 150 10.99 12.84 2.45
N ILE A 151 11.26 12.01 3.46
CA ILE A 151 12.00 10.75 3.30
C ILE A 151 11.32 9.88 2.24
N ILE A 152 9.99 9.73 2.36
CA ILE A 152 9.15 8.94 1.47
C ILE A 152 7.73 9.52 1.44
N GLY A 153 7.10 9.49 0.29
CA GLY A 153 5.68 9.78 0.09
C GLY A 153 4.99 8.59 -0.59
N GLY A 154 3.81 8.18 -0.10
CA GLY A 154 3.12 7.04 -0.69
C GLY A 154 1.64 6.93 -0.38
N GLU A 155 1.01 6.01 -1.12
CA GLU A 155 -0.42 5.71 -1.07
C GLU A 155 -0.67 4.23 -0.77
N GLU A 156 -1.81 3.95 -0.17
CA GLU A 156 -2.31 2.59 0.06
C GLU A 156 -2.55 1.79 -1.23
N SER A 157 -2.62 2.49 -2.37
CA SER A 157 -2.83 1.90 -3.69
C SER A 157 -1.58 1.28 -4.32
N GLY A 158 -0.39 1.50 -3.75
CA GLY A 158 0.88 0.95 -4.22
C GLY A 158 1.74 1.93 -5.03
N GLY A 159 1.45 3.24 -4.96
CA GLY A 159 2.31 4.28 -5.50
C GLY A 159 3.20 4.88 -4.42
N LEU A 160 4.48 5.05 -4.68
CA LEU A 160 5.39 5.77 -3.79
C LEU A 160 6.50 6.50 -4.56
N SER A 161 7.12 7.47 -3.90
CA SER A 161 8.35 8.11 -4.30
C SER A 161 9.16 8.52 -3.06
N ILE A 162 10.44 8.83 -3.24
CA ILE A 162 11.37 9.12 -2.14
C ILE A 162 12.08 10.45 -2.31
N GLN A 163 12.75 10.88 -1.26
CA GLN A 163 13.63 12.06 -1.27
C GLN A 163 14.66 11.96 -2.40
N GLY A 164 14.80 13.03 -3.18
CA GLY A 164 15.77 13.09 -4.28
C GLY A 164 15.33 12.42 -5.58
N HIS A 165 14.16 11.81 -5.62
CA HIS A 165 13.52 11.30 -6.84
C HIS A 165 12.47 12.31 -7.36
N ILE A 166 11.98 12.09 -8.59
CA ILE A 166 10.88 12.89 -9.12
C ILE A 166 9.63 12.73 -8.23
N PRO A 167 8.84 13.78 -7.99
CA PRO A 167 7.66 13.73 -7.13
C PRO A 167 6.46 13.09 -7.85
N GLU A 168 6.66 11.91 -8.39
CA GLU A 168 5.69 11.06 -9.07
C GLU A 168 5.93 9.60 -8.70
N LYS A 169 4.90 8.77 -8.81
CA LYS A 169 4.96 7.34 -8.51
C LYS A 169 5.98 6.63 -9.42
N ASP A 170 6.73 5.72 -8.82
CA ASP A 170 7.67 4.86 -9.54
C ASP A 170 7.69 3.47 -8.88
N GLY A 171 6.93 2.55 -9.49
CA GLY A 171 6.82 1.17 -9.00
C GLY A 171 8.09 0.35 -9.22
N ILE A 172 8.88 0.68 -10.24
CA ILE A 172 10.18 0.03 -10.49
C ILE A 172 11.16 0.42 -9.38
N LEU A 173 11.24 1.72 -9.07
CA LEU A 173 12.05 2.22 -7.93
C LEU A 173 11.61 1.56 -6.63
N ALA A 174 10.31 1.47 -6.38
CA ALA A 174 9.77 0.85 -5.17
C ALA A 174 10.25 -0.59 -5.00
N ASN A 175 10.14 -1.41 -6.04
CA ASN A 175 10.62 -2.78 -6.04
C ASN A 175 12.13 -2.89 -5.84
N LEU A 176 12.93 -2.01 -6.45
CA LEU A 176 14.38 -1.96 -6.24
C LEU A 176 14.76 -1.58 -4.81
N LEU A 177 14.04 -0.63 -4.21
CA LEU A 177 14.25 -0.23 -2.81
C LEU A 177 13.92 -1.37 -1.84
N VAL A 178 12.89 -2.17 -2.12
CA VAL A 178 12.59 -3.38 -1.34
C VAL A 178 13.75 -4.37 -1.39
N LEU A 179 14.29 -4.64 -2.58
CA LEU A 179 15.47 -5.50 -2.75
C LEU A 179 16.71 -4.93 -2.04
N GLU A 180 16.92 -3.61 -2.12
CA GLU A 180 17.99 -2.92 -1.39
C GLU A 180 17.82 -3.11 0.13
N ALA A 181 16.62 -2.90 0.64
CA ALA A 181 16.33 -3.07 2.08
C ALA A 181 16.57 -4.51 2.55
N MET A 182 16.11 -5.51 1.78
CA MET A 182 16.36 -6.93 2.05
C MET A 182 17.87 -7.24 2.10
N ALA A 183 18.65 -6.67 1.17
CA ALA A 183 20.10 -6.86 1.12
C ALA A 183 20.81 -6.19 2.31
N TYR A 184 20.45 -4.95 2.65
CA TYR A 184 21.03 -4.23 3.79
C TYR A 184 20.74 -4.90 5.14
N GLU A 185 19.50 -5.35 5.34
CA GLU A 185 19.10 -6.04 6.57
C GLU A 185 19.55 -7.50 6.59
N ASN A 186 19.95 -8.05 5.44
CA ASN A 186 20.25 -9.47 5.24
C ASN A 186 19.10 -10.37 5.74
N LYS A 187 17.87 -10.02 5.37
CA LYS A 187 16.62 -10.68 5.79
C LYS A 187 15.71 -10.99 4.64
N THR A 188 14.86 -12.00 4.81
CA THR A 188 13.70 -12.27 3.96
C THR A 188 12.58 -11.27 4.25
N LEU A 189 11.61 -11.12 3.32
CA LEU A 189 10.43 -10.27 3.55
C LEU A 189 9.61 -10.75 4.76
N VAL A 190 9.45 -12.06 4.92
CA VAL A 190 8.77 -12.64 6.10
C VAL A 190 9.44 -12.23 7.41
N GLN A 191 10.77 -12.21 7.45
CA GLN A 191 11.51 -11.75 8.63
C GLN A 191 11.34 -10.25 8.86
N MET A 192 11.39 -9.45 7.80
CA MET A 192 11.18 -8.00 7.88
C MET A 192 9.76 -7.64 8.35
N GLN A 193 8.73 -8.33 7.85
CA GLN A 193 7.34 -8.16 8.30
C GLN A 193 7.17 -8.51 9.78
N ARG A 194 7.78 -9.61 10.26
CA ARG A 194 7.76 -9.98 11.68
C ARG A 194 8.45 -8.93 12.57
N ASP A 195 9.54 -8.35 12.09
CA ASP A 195 10.23 -7.29 12.82
C ASP A 195 9.41 -5.99 12.82
N LEU A 196 8.72 -5.67 11.72
CA LEU A 196 7.79 -4.56 11.64
C LEU A 196 6.61 -4.75 12.62
N GLU A 197 6.00 -5.93 12.66
CA GLU A 197 4.94 -6.26 13.62
C GLU A 197 5.40 -6.07 15.08
N LYS A 198 6.58 -6.57 15.42
CA LYS A 198 7.16 -6.36 16.76
C LYS A 198 7.45 -4.89 17.04
N PHE A 199 7.92 -4.16 16.04
CA PHE A 199 8.20 -2.73 16.17
C PHE A 199 6.92 -1.92 16.35
N VAL A 200 5.86 -2.23 15.61
CA VAL A 200 4.55 -1.58 15.73
C VAL A 200 3.84 -1.99 17.03
N GLY A 201 3.85 -3.27 17.37
CA GLY A 201 3.20 -3.87 18.53
C GLY A 201 1.90 -4.63 18.20
N CYS A 202 1.39 -4.51 16.97
CA CYS A 202 0.24 -5.23 16.45
C CYS A 202 0.34 -5.37 14.93
N ARG A 203 -0.57 -6.16 14.35
CA ARG A 203 -0.78 -6.22 12.90
C ARG A 203 -2.04 -5.44 12.54
N PHE A 204 -2.00 -4.73 11.40
CA PHE A 204 -3.15 -4.04 10.84
C PHE A 204 -3.72 -4.79 9.64
N TYR A 205 -5.03 -4.79 9.54
CA TYR A 205 -5.79 -5.39 8.45
C TYR A 205 -6.65 -4.32 7.81
N ASN A 206 -6.61 -4.25 6.47
CA ASN A 206 -7.33 -3.25 5.69
C ASN A 206 -8.27 -3.93 4.71
N THR A 207 -9.40 -3.30 4.44
CA THR A 207 -10.29 -3.67 3.35
C THR A 207 -10.90 -2.43 2.73
N ARG A 208 -11.37 -2.57 1.49
CA ARG A 208 -12.12 -1.54 0.77
C ARG A 208 -13.40 -2.15 0.21
N VAL A 209 -14.49 -1.45 0.42
CA VAL A 209 -15.80 -1.75 -0.19
C VAL A 209 -16.12 -0.65 -1.18
N ASP A 210 -16.38 -1.01 -2.44
CA ASP A 210 -16.79 -0.09 -3.49
C ASP A 210 -18.31 -0.24 -3.68
N LYS A 211 -19.07 0.84 -3.45
CA LYS A 211 -20.52 0.88 -3.61
C LYS A 211 -20.88 1.79 -4.78
N ARG A 212 -21.50 1.23 -5.82
CA ARG A 212 -22.08 2.05 -6.90
C ARG A 212 -23.30 2.78 -6.39
N LEU A 213 -23.39 4.05 -6.71
CA LEU A 213 -24.51 4.91 -6.34
C LEU A 213 -25.37 5.15 -7.59
N GLN A 214 -26.67 5.31 -7.38
CA GLN A 214 -27.62 5.49 -8.48
C GLN A 214 -27.61 6.92 -8.98
N ASP A 215 -27.42 7.91 -8.09
CA ASP A 215 -27.35 9.33 -8.43
C ASP A 215 -26.54 10.13 -7.40
N ALA A 216 -26.34 11.42 -7.70
CA ALA A 216 -25.56 12.33 -6.84
C ALA A 216 -26.25 12.63 -5.49
N THR A 217 -27.58 12.57 -5.43
CA THR A 217 -28.32 12.87 -4.18
C THR A 217 -28.18 11.76 -3.16
N GLU A 218 -28.04 10.51 -3.61
CA GLU A 218 -27.70 9.37 -2.77
C GLU A 218 -26.32 9.55 -2.12
N VAL A 219 -25.37 10.10 -2.85
CA VAL A 219 -24.02 10.40 -2.38
C VAL A 219 -24.03 11.30 -1.16
N ASP A 220 -24.68 12.47 -1.32
CA ASP A 220 -24.70 13.48 -0.25
C ASP A 220 -25.41 12.92 0.99
N SER A 221 -26.50 12.18 0.79
CA SER A 221 -27.22 11.51 1.86
C SER A 221 -26.34 10.52 2.64
N VAL A 222 -25.56 9.70 1.93
CA VAL A 222 -24.65 8.72 2.59
C VAL A 222 -23.55 9.44 3.36
N ILE A 223 -22.91 10.44 2.75
CA ILE A 223 -21.85 11.23 3.40
C ILE A 223 -22.38 11.93 4.67
N GLU A 224 -23.55 12.60 4.60
CA GLU A 224 -24.14 13.25 5.76
C GLU A 224 -24.53 12.24 6.85
N ARG A 225 -25.04 11.06 6.48
CA ARG A 225 -25.29 9.97 7.43
C ARG A 225 -24.02 9.58 8.19
N PHE A 226 -22.88 9.38 7.50
CA PHE A 226 -21.61 9.04 8.15
C PHE A 226 -21.08 10.21 9.00
N LYS A 227 -21.22 11.46 8.59
CA LYS A 227 -20.85 12.63 9.38
C LYS A 227 -21.61 12.68 10.72
N ALA A 228 -22.88 12.28 10.71
CA ALA A 228 -23.75 12.29 11.91
C ALA A 228 -23.52 11.08 12.83
N MET A 229 -22.78 10.03 12.39
CA MET A 229 -22.58 8.84 13.22
C MET A 229 -21.65 9.14 14.41
N ASP A 230 -22.12 8.88 15.61
CA ASP A 230 -21.35 8.93 16.85
C ASP A 230 -21.06 7.52 17.41
N VAL A 231 -21.70 6.49 16.84
CA VAL A 231 -21.53 5.09 17.19
C VAL A 231 -21.51 4.23 15.91
N ILE A 232 -20.56 3.32 15.81
CA ILE A 232 -20.46 2.34 14.71
C ILE A 232 -20.33 0.96 15.32
N ASN A 233 -21.25 0.06 14.98
CA ASN A 233 -21.29 -1.30 15.49
C ASN A 233 -21.08 -1.39 17.03
N GLY A 234 -21.75 -0.50 17.79
CA GLY A 234 -21.66 -0.43 19.25
C GLY A 234 -20.38 0.20 19.79
N LYS A 235 -19.50 0.72 18.95
CA LYS A 235 -18.27 1.43 19.32
C LYS A 235 -18.44 2.94 19.15
N ALA A 236 -18.00 3.73 20.13
CA ALA A 236 -18.05 5.18 20.04
C ALA A 236 -17.07 5.71 18.98
N VAL A 237 -17.49 6.72 18.23
CA VAL A 237 -16.63 7.52 17.36
C VAL A 237 -15.99 8.61 18.19
N VAL A 238 -14.67 8.53 18.37
CA VAL A 238 -13.91 9.46 19.23
C VAL A 238 -13.27 10.62 18.49
N ARG A 239 -13.12 10.49 17.16
CA ARG A 239 -12.56 11.54 16.29
C ARG A 239 -13.16 11.44 14.90
N LYS A 240 -13.44 12.59 14.30
CA LYS A 240 -13.87 12.72 12.90
C LYS A 240 -12.88 13.61 12.15
N ASP A 241 -12.55 13.24 10.92
CA ASP A 241 -11.72 14.04 10.01
C ASP A 241 -12.44 14.17 8.66
N PHE A 242 -12.44 15.36 8.08
CA PHE A 242 -13.16 15.71 6.85
C PHE A 242 -12.23 16.18 5.74
N LYS A 243 -10.97 15.83 5.79
CA LYS A 243 -9.94 16.24 4.81
C LYS A 243 -10.22 15.72 3.39
N ASP A 244 -10.74 14.47 3.29
CA ASP A 244 -11.16 13.86 2.03
C ASP A 244 -12.30 12.88 2.31
N GLY A 245 -13.53 13.38 2.25
CA GLY A 245 -14.71 12.62 2.67
C GLY A 245 -14.93 12.66 4.19
N VAL A 246 -15.25 11.50 4.78
CA VAL A 246 -15.50 11.36 6.22
C VAL A 246 -14.67 10.22 6.78
N LYS A 247 -13.69 10.53 7.61
CA LYS A 247 -12.90 9.54 8.34
C LYS A 247 -13.30 9.52 9.80
N LEU A 248 -13.72 8.37 10.29
CA LEU A 248 -14.20 8.14 11.63
C LEU A 248 -13.26 7.21 12.37
N TYR A 249 -12.77 7.62 13.52
CA TYR A 249 -11.88 6.83 14.38
C TYR A 249 -12.68 6.31 15.58
N LEU A 250 -12.58 5.02 15.85
CA LEU A 250 -13.29 4.38 16.93
C LEU A 250 -12.52 4.44 18.26
N GLU A 251 -13.21 4.23 19.35
CA GLU A 251 -12.69 4.33 20.73
C GLU A 251 -11.53 3.38 21.05
N ASP A 252 -11.40 2.27 20.31
CA ASP A 252 -10.28 1.35 20.46
C ASP A 252 -8.94 1.90 19.89
N THR A 253 -8.98 3.10 19.28
CA THR A 253 -7.86 3.85 18.71
C THR A 253 -7.10 3.15 17.56
N MET A 254 -7.41 1.89 17.28
CA MET A 254 -6.77 1.06 16.24
C MET A 254 -7.68 0.82 15.03
N THR A 255 -8.93 1.29 15.11
CA THR A 255 -9.92 1.10 14.05
C THR A 255 -10.39 2.43 13.50
N TRP A 256 -10.42 2.54 12.18
CA TRP A 256 -11.01 3.69 11.49
C TRP A 256 -11.76 3.27 10.22
N ILE A 257 -12.67 4.14 9.81
CA ILE A 257 -13.46 4.00 8.58
C ILE A 257 -13.35 5.31 7.82
N LEU A 258 -13.02 5.25 6.53
CA LEU A 258 -13.01 6.40 5.63
C LEU A 258 -14.05 6.18 4.53
N VAL A 259 -15.00 7.09 4.42
CA VAL A 259 -16.03 7.10 3.37
C VAL A 259 -15.79 8.30 2.48
N ARG A 260 -15.54 8.05 1.19
CA ARG A 260 -15.25 9.10 0.22
C ARG A 260 -15.75 8.76 -1.18
N LEU A 261 -15.97 9.78 -1.97
CA LEU A 261 -16.22 9.60 -3.39
C LEU A 261 -14.95 9.21 -4.14
N SER A 262 -15.09 8.35 -5.12
CA SER A 262 -14.03 8.14 -6.11
C SER A 262 -13.88 9.40 -6.96
N GLY A 263 -12.65 9.85 -7.17
CA GLY A 263 -12.36 10.99 -8.05
C GLY A 263 -12.45 10.66 -9.56
N THR A 264 -12.55 9.37 -9.91
CA THR A 264 -12.48 8.90 -11.30
C THR A 264 -13.69 8.09 -11.74
N GLU A 265 -14.49 7.61 -10.81
CA GLU A 265 -15.64 6.74 -11.07
C GLU A 265 -16.84 7.14 -10.20
N PRO A 266 -18.09 6.91 -10.60
CA PRO A 266 -19.28 7.21 -9.81
C PRO A 266 -19.47 6.15 -8.71
N LEU A 267 -18.48 6.04 -7.80
CA LEU A 267 -18.43 5.08 -6.73
C LEU A 267 -18.17 5.76 -5.38
N LEU A 268 -18.84 5.27 -4.35
CA LEU A 268 -18.47 5.51 -2.98
C LEU A 268 -17.44 4.45 -2.57
N ARG A 269 -16.31 4.89 -2.05
CA ARG A 269 -15.26 4.01 -1.52
C ARG A 269 -15.26 4.07 -0.01
N ILE A 270 -15.40 2.92 0.61
CA ILE A 270 -15.35 2.76 2.06
C ILE A 270 -14.11 1.96 2.40
N TYR A 271 -13.15 2.63 3.01
CA TYR A 271 -11.93 2.00 3.52
C TYR A 271 -12.12 1.71 5.01
N ILE A 272 -11.65 0.56 5.44
CA ILE A 272 -11.73 0.13 6.84
C ILE A 272 -10.38 -0.43 7.23
N GLU A 273 -9.90 -0.04 8.39
CA GLU A 273 -8.71 -0.63 9.03
C GLU A 273 -9.01 -1.03 10.45
N SER A 274 -8.43 -2.14 10.90
CA SER A 274 -8.46 -2.59 12.28
C SER A 274 -7.22 -3.43 12.62
N ASP A 275 -6.93 -3.59 13.89
CA ASP A 275 -5.92 -4.51 14.45
C ASP A 275 -6.43 -5.97 14.59
N SER A 276 -7.66 -6.24 14.13
CA SER A 276 -8.30 -7.56 14.21
C SER A 276 -9.13 -7.84 12.96
N THR A 277 -8.99 -9.03 12.42
CA THR A 277 -9.82 -9.51 11.30
C THR A 277 -11.29 -9.60 11.66
N ASP A 278 -11.61 -10.01 12.90
CA ASP A 278 -12.99 -10.14 13.36
C ASP A 278 -13.68 -8.78 13.47
N LYS A 279 -12.98 -7.78 14.03
CA LYS A 279 -13.47 -6.40 14.07
C LYS A 279 -13.67 -5.84 12.66
N LEU A 280 -12.69 -6.07 11.77
CA LEU A 280 -12.75 -5.63 10.39
C LEU A 280 -14.01 -6.15 9.68
N GLU A 281 -14.26 -7.46 9.75
CA GLU A 281 -15.44 -8.09 9.13
C GLU A 281 -16.77 -7.62 9.76
N GLN A 282 -16.82 -7.44 11.07
CA GLN A 282 -18.00 -6.89 11.73
C GLN A 282 -18.33 -5.48 11.26
N ILE A 283 -17.32 -4.61 11.13
CA ILE A 283 -17.51 -3.23 10.65
C ILE A 283 -17.85 -3.23 9.17
N LYS A 284 -17.19 -4.05 8.35
CA LYS A 284 -17.47 -4.20 6.93
C LYS A 284 -18.94 -4.59 6.70
N ASN A 285 -19.45 -5.56 7.46
CA ASN A 285 -20.85 -5.97 7.40
C ASN A 285 -21.79 -4.82 7.79
N PHE A 286 -21.46 -4.05 8.84
CA PHE A 286 -22.25 -2.91 9.31
C PHE A 286 -22.34 -1.80 8.24
N VAL A 287 -21.24 -1.48 7.55
CA VAL A 287 -21.23 -0.38 6.56
C VAL A 287 -21.71 -0.80 5.17
N SER A 288 -21.82 -2.09 4.91
CA SER A 288 -22.31 -2.63 3.63
C SER A 288 -23.84 -2.63 3.51
N VAL A 289 -24.57 -2.40 4.62
CA VAL A 289 -26.03 -2.27 4.72
C VAL A 289 -26.42 -0.76 4.54
#